data_f77f48dedc5c49828912976fea115137
#
_entry.id   f77f48dedc5c49828912976fea115137
#
_cell.length_a   1.000
_cell.length_b   1.000
_cell.length_c   1.000
_cell.angle_alpha   90.00
_cell.angle_beta   90.00
_cell.angle_gamma   90.00
#
_symmetry.space_group_name_H-M   'P 1'
#
loop_
_entity.id
_entity.type
_entity.pdbx_description
1 polymer ?
#
loop_
_entity_poly.entity_id
_entity_poly.type
_entity_poly.pdbx_seq_one_letter_code
_entity_poly.pdbx_strand_id
1 'polypeptide(L)'
;MSEPHQPPLLERVRLKIRLKHYSLRTEQAYLDWIKRFILFHRKRHPADMGAGEVEAFLTHLVAVRNVAASTQNQAKSALLFLYKEVLAIELPWLDHVERAKAPMRLPVVLTRDEVSLVLQRLEGVHALLGRLLYGTGMRIMEGVRLRVKDVEFARRQVVIRDGKGQKDRISVLPDGLLRPLRVQIEQALATHGQDLRAGHGNVWLPHALACKYPRAATEPGWQYVFPAPYRSVDPRSGIVRRHHLGDQAFQRAMRQAVRDAGIVKPATPRTLRHSFATHLLDAGYDIRTVQELLGHSNVSTTMIYTHVLNRGGRGVVSPLDRL
;
A
#
# COMPACT_ATOMS: atom_id res chain seq x y z
N MET A 1 7.43 -47.60 -6.25
CA MET A 1 6.65 -46.42 -5.90
C MET A 1 7.51 -45.22 -6.28
N SER A 2 7.17 -44.55 -7.40
CA SER A 2 7.89 -43.34 -7.84
C SER A 2 7.66 -42.21 -6.81
N GLU A 3 8.73 -41.62 -6.32
CA GLU A 3 8.65 -40.43 -5.45
C GLU A 3 7.81 -39.36 -6.13
N PRO A 4 6.90 -38.69 -5.41
CA PRO A 4 6.11 -37.63 -6.00
C PRO A 4 7.07 -36.51 -6.44
N HIS A 5 7.07 -36.24 -7.75
CA HIS A 5 7.90 -35.19 -8.36
C HIS A 5 7.65 -33.84 -7.68
N GLN A 6 8.57 -33.41 -6.83
CA GLN A 6 8.43 -32.13 -6.13
C GLN A 6 8.47 -30.98 -7.14
N PRO A 7 7.53 -30.02 -7.06
CA PRO A 7 7.54 -28.87 -7.94
C PRO A 7 8.88 -28.10 -7.87
N PRO A 8 9.29 -27.41 -8.94
CA PRO A 8 10.48 -26.58 -8.94
C PRO A 8 10.50 -25.60 -7.76
N LEU A 9 11.67 -25.30 -7.22
CA LEU A 9 11.83 -24.48 -5.99
C LEU A 9 10.99 -23.19 -6.00
N LEU A 10 11.05 -22.42 -7.09
CA LEU A 10 10.32 -21.16 -7.18
C LEU A 10 8.79 -21.36 -7.18
N GLU A 11 8.32 -22.50 -7.67
CA GLU A 11 6.90 -22.86 -7.59
C GLU A 11 6.50 -23.23 -6.15
N ARG A 12 7.34 -23.97 -5.44
CA ARG A 12 7.16 -24.25 -4.00
C ARG A 12 7.09 -22.96 -3.18
N VAL A 13 7.96 -21.99 -3.47
CA VAL A 13 7.94 -20.64 -2.86
C VAL A 13 6.61 -19.95 -3.13
N ARG A 14 6.15 -19.98 -4.39
CA ARG A 14 4.88 -19.35 -4.80
C ARG A 14 3.69 -19.97 -4.07
N LEU A 15 3.61 -21.30 -4.05
CA LEU A 15 2.55 -22.04 -3.37
C LEU A 15 2.52 -21.71 -1.86
N LYS A 16 3.69 -21.69 -1.21
CA LYS A 16 3.78 -21.39 0.22
C LYS A 16 3.37 -19.94 0.55
N ILE A 17 3.74 -18.96 -0.30
CA ILE A 17 3.34 -17.56 -0.19
C ILE A 17 1.81 -17.43 -0.30
N ARG A 18 1.21 -18.15 -1.27
CA ARG A 18 -0.26 -18.15 -1.48
C ARG A 18 -0.99 -18.83 -0.33
N LEU A 19 -0.47 -19.94 0.20
CA LEU A 19 -1.01 -20.62 1.38
C LEU A 19 -1.03 -19.70 2.61
N LYS A 20 -0.03 -18.82 2.76
CA LYS A 20 0.01 -17.79 3.82
C LYS A 20 -0.77 -16.51 3.49
N HIS A 21 -1.54 -16.49 2.42
CA HIS A 21 -2.35 -15.35 1.98
C HIS A 21 -1.56 -14.05 1.77
N TYR A 22 -0.29 -14.15 1.38
CA TYR A 22 0.51 -12.96 1.07
C TYR A 22 0.07 -12.32 -0.24
N SER A 23 0.30 -11.00 -0.33
CA SER A 23 -0.06 -10.23 -1.52
C SER A 23 0.74 -10.65 -2.75
N LEU A 24 0.19 -10.44 -3.95
CA LEU A 24 0.90 -10.66 -5.21
C LEU A 24 2.21 -9.86 -5.28
N ARG A 25 2.23 -8.64 -4.73
CA ARG A 25 3.44 -7.81 -4.67
C ARG A 25 4.52 -8.42 -3.77
N THR A 26 4.13 -9.04 -2.65
CA THR A 26 5.05 -9.79 -1.78
C THR A 26 5.58 -11.02 -2.49
N GLU A 27 4.70 -11.76 -3.21
CA GLU A 27 5.07 -12.92 -4.02
C GLU A 27 6.15 -12.55 -5.03
N GLN A 28 5.93 -11.50 -5.81
CA GLN A 28 6.88 -11.03 -6.80
C GLN A 28 8.22 -10.59 -6.18
N ALA A 29 8.16 -9.79 -5.13
CA ALA A 29 9.35 -9.30 -4.45
C ALA A 29 10.21 -10.44 -3.86
N TYR A 30 9.57 -11.44 -3.24
CA TYR A 30 10.29 -12.58 -2.65
C TYR A 30 10.90 -13.46 -3.72
N LEU A 31 10.15 -13.76 -4.80
CA LEU A 31 10.69 -14.52 -5.92
C LEU A 31 11.88 -13.81 -6.58
N ASP A 32 11.83 -12.48 -6.72
CA ASP A 32 12.92 -11.71 -7.31
C ASP A 32 14.16 -11.71 -6.43
N TRP A 33 14.01 -11.59 -5.10
CA TRP A 33 15.15 -11.67 -4.17
C TRP A 33 15.77 -13.06 -4.15
N ILE A 34 14.94 -14.12 -4.13
CA ILE A 34 15.42 -15.51 -4.16
C ILE A 34 16.16 -15.80 -5.48
N LYS A 35 15.64 -15.34 -6.62
CA LYS A 35 16.34 -15.47 -7.92
C LYS A 35 17.70 -14.76 -7.90
N ARG A 36 17.76 -13.52 -7.38
CA ARG A 36 19.01 -12.76 -7.26
C ARG A 36 20.04 -13.48 -6.37
N PHE A 37 19.59 -14.06 -5.27
CA PHE A 37 20.44 -14.87 -4.37
C PHE A 37 21.02 -16.09 -5.09
N ILE A 38 20.19 -16.86 -5.79
CA ILE A 38 20.61 -18.03 -6.57
C ILE A 38 21.61 -17.65 -7.66
N LEU A 39 21.35 -16.56 -8.38
CA LEU A 39 22.24 -16.06 -9.43
C LEU A 39 23.57 -15.56 -8.88
N PHE A 40 23.58 -14.88 -7.74
CA PHE A 40 24.80 -14.44 -7.05
C PHE A 40 25.73 -15.61 -6.73
N HIS A 41 25.15 -16.75 -6.31
CA HIS A 41 25.89 -17.99 -6.03
C HIS A 41 25.95 -18.93 -7.25
N ARG A 42 26.05 -18.39 -8.47
CA ARG A 42 26.28 -19.15 -9.73
C ARG A 42 25.29 -20.28 -9.95
N LYS A 43 24.00 -20.04 -9.61
CA LYS A 43 22.90 -21.01 -9.72
C LYS A 43 23.02 -22.23 -8.81
N ARG A 44 23.81 -22.18 -7.72
CA ARG A 44 23.80 -23.21 -6.69
C ARG A 44 22.41 -23.35 -6.07
N HIS A 45 22.00 -24.57 -5.75
CA HIS A 45 20.70 -24.78 -5.14
C HIS A 45 20.69 -24.28 -3.68
N PRO A 46 19.67 -23.55 -3.23
CA PRO A 46 19.63 -23.00 -1.86
C PRO A 46 19.74 -24.06 -0.74
N ALA A 47 19.31 -25.30 -0.97
CA ALA A 47 19.48 -26.37 0.01
C ALA A 47 20.96 -26.72 0.27
N ASP A 48 21.85 -26.44 -0.70
CA ASP A 48 23.30 -26.69 -0.59
C ASP A 48 24.05 -25.46 -0.09
N MET A 49 23.34 -24.44 0.34
CA MET A 49 23.85 -23.15 0.82
C MET A 49 23.34 -22.90 2.24
N GLY A 50 24.12 -22.21 3.03
CA GLY A 50 23.81 -21.97 4.43
C GLY A 50 23.99 -20.51 4.84
N ALA A 51 24.39 -20.39 6.07
CA ALA A 51 24.61 -19.12 6.77
C ALA A 51 25.58 -18.21 6.03
N GLY A 52 26.77 -18.73 5.68
CA GLY A 52 27.82 -17.93 5.05
C GLY A 52 27.42 -17.36 3.70
N GLU A 53 26.66 -18.12 2.90
CA GLU A 53 26.20 -17.66 1.60
C GLU A 53 25.13 -16.55 1.73
N VAL A 54 24.23 -16.67 2.70
CA VAL A 54 23.24 -15.63 2.96
C VAL A 54 23.91 -14.34 3.45
N GLU A 55 24.88 -14.44 4.36
CA GLU A 55 25.66 -13.31 4.85
C GLU A 55 26.47 -12.65 3.73
N ALA A 56 27.17 -13.42 2.90
CA ALA A 56 27.92 -12.93 1.76
C ALA A 56 27.04 -12.16 0.79
N PHE A 57 25.82 -12.67 0.50
CA PHE A 57 24.88 -11.97 -0.36
C PHE A 57 24.35 -10.66 0.26
N LEU A 58 23.97 -10.67 1.53
CA LEU A 58 23.47 -9.46 2.22
C LEU A 58 24.57 -8.41 2.34
N THR A 59 25.82 -8.83 2.61
CA THR A 59 26.99 -7.96 2.64
C THR A 59 27.27 -7.36 1.25
N HIS A 60 27.22 -8.18 0.19
CA HIS A 60 27.37 -7.70 -1.19
C HIS A 60 26.31 -6.63 -1.53
N LEU A 61 25.06 -6.80 -1.11
CA LEU A 61 24.02 -5.79 -1.35
C LEU A 61 24.36 -4.44 -0.74
N VAL A 62 24.99 -4.43 0.44
CA VAL A 62 25.37 -3.19 1.12
C VAL A 62 26.69 -2.65 0.58
N ALA A 63 27.76 -3.46 0.60
CA ALA A 63 29.11 -3.01 0.31
C ALA A 63 29.34 -2.71 -1.17
N VAL A 64 28.73 -3.49 -2.08
CA VAL A 64 28.96 -3.35 -3.54
C VAL A 64 27.79 -2.66 -4.23
N ARG A 65 26.55 -3.02 -3.85
CA ARG A 65 25.34 -2.46 -4.50
C ARG A 65 24.80 -1.21 -3.81
N ASN A 66 25.37 -0.84 -2.67
CA ASN A 66 25.00 0.34 -1.88
C ASN A 66 23.48 0.50 -1.66
N VAL A 67 22.79 -0.61 -1.37
CA VAL A 67 21.33 -0.59 -1.17
C VAL A 67 20.97 0.00 0.19
N ALA A 68 19.80 0.65 0.26
CA ALA A 68 19.29 1.15 1.52
C ALA A 68 18.97 0.02 2.52
N ALA A 69 19.04 0.30 3.83
CA ALA A 69 18.75 -0.64 4.90
C ALA A 69 17.38 -1.34 4.76
N SER A 70 16.35 -0.60 4.31
CA SER A 70 15.03 -1.17 4.05
C SER A 70 15.03 -2.22 2.93
N THR A 71 15.86 -2.02 1.91
CA THR A 71 16.02 -2.96 0.78
C THR A 71 16.75 -4.23 1.23
N GLN A 72 17.82 -4.08 2.02
CA GLN A 72 18.53 -5.20 2.64
C GLN A 72 17.59 -6.02 3.55
N ASN A 73 16.79 -5.35 4.40
CA ASN A 73 15.81 -6.00 5.26
C ASN A 73 14.74 -6.77 4.47
N GLN A 74 14.34 -6.27 3.30
CA GLN A 74 13.41 -6.98 2.42
C GLN A 74 14.05 -8.25 1.83
N ALA A 75 15.30 -8.18 1.37
CA ALA A 75 16.06 -9.32 0.89
C ALA A 75 16.21 -10.37 2.02
N LYS A 76 16.63 -9.94 3.23
CA LYS A 76 16.72 -10.82 4.42
C LYS A 76 15.38 -11.53 4.68
N SER A 77 14.26 -10.80 4.66
CA SER A 77 12.95 -11.39 4.92
C SER A 77 12.56 -12.44 3.86
N ALA A 78 12.92 -12.22 2.60
CA ALA A 78 12.67 -13.18 1.53
C ALA A 78 13.50 -14.45 1.69
N LEU A 79 14.78 -14.34 2.10
CA LEU A 79 15.65 -15.48 2.34
C LEU A 79 15.24 -16.23 3.61
N LEU A 80 14.90 -15.54 4.69
CA LEU A 80 14.32 -16.19 5.88
C LEU A 80 13.07 -16.99 5.55
N PHE A 81 12.18 -16.42 4.73
CA PHE A 81 11.00 -17.14 4.26
C PHE A 81 11.38 -18.39 3.44
N LEU A 82 12.35 -18.28 2.54
CA LEU A 82 12.82 -19.42 1.74
C LEU A 82 13.32 -20.55 2.63
N TYR A 83 14.25 -20.27 3.53
CA TYR A 83 14.88 -21.31 4.36
C TYR A 83 13.90 -21.89 5.38
N LYS A 84 13.22 -21.05 6.15
CA LYS A 84 12.34 -21.50 7.23
C LYS A 84 11.05 -22.15 6.71
N GLU A 85 10.40 -21.52 5.72
CA GLU A 85 9.04 -21.93 5.34
C GLU A 85 8.99 -22.89 4.15
N VAL A 86 9.99 -22.86 3.27
CA VAL A 86 9.99 -23.67 2.03
C VAL A 86 10.96 -24.82 2.09
N LEU A 87 12.17 -24.60 2.62
CA LEU A 87 13.20 -25.61 2.73
C LEU A 87 13.16 -26.35 4.07
N ALA A 88 12.49 -25.81 5.09
CA ALA A 88 12.47 -26.29 6.47
C ALA A 88 13.88 -26.41 7.06
N ILE A 89 14.78 -25.50 6.71
CA ILE A 89 16.15 -25.40 7.23
C ILE A 89 16.19 -24.24 8.22
N GLU A 90 16.57 -24.53 9.44
CA GLU A 90 16.78 -23.51 10.47
C GLU A 90 18.14 -22.84 10.27
N LEU A 91 18.13 -21.51 10.31
CA LEU A 91 19.34 -20.67 10.30
C LEU A 91 19.34 -19.79 11.55
N PRO A 92 19.69 -20.36 12.74
CA PRO A 92 19.49 -19.71 14.04
C PRO A 92 20.13 -18.32 14.15
N TRP A 93 21.28 -18.12 13.50
CA TRP A 93 22.02 -16.87 13.53
C TRP A 93 21.36 -15.75 12.66
N LEU A 94 20.54 -16.10 11.65
CA LEU A 94 19.79 -15.12 10.86
C LEU A 94 18.72 -14.40 11.70
N ASP A 95 18.21 -15.04 12.73
CA ASP A 95 17.31 -14.38 13.68
C ASP A 95 18.08 -13.35 14.53
N HIS A 96 19.39 -13.57 14.75
CA HIS A 96 20.30 -12.67 15.47
C HIS A 96 20.97 -11.59 14.59
N VAL A 97 20.95 -11.71 13.24
CA VAL A 97 21.43 -10.62 12.38
C VAL A 97 20.56 -9.40 12.62
N GLU A 98 21.12 -8.41 13.33
CA GLU A 98 20.41 -7.15 13.59
C GLU A 98 19.82 -6.57 12.29
N ARG A 99 18.56 -6.16 12.37
CA ARG A 99 17.98 -5.40 11.26
C ARG A 99 18.78 -4.13 11.09
N ALA A 100 19.23 -3.87 9.86
CA ALA A 100 19.90 -2.63 9.57
C ALA A 100 19.04 -1.45 10.06
N LYS A 101 19.60 -0.65 10.96
CA LYS A 101 18.91 0.51 11.53
C LYS A 101 18.69 1.53 10.40
N ALA A 102 17.44 1.73 10.03
CA ALA A 102 17.09 2.83 9.14
C ALA A 102 17.03 4.12 9.97
N PRO A 103 17.66 5.21 9.52
CA PRO A 103 17.54 6.49 10.20
C PRO A 103 16.06 6.91 10.25
N MET A 104 15.60 7.33 11.41
CA MET A 104 14.26 7.84 11.59
C MET A 104 14.18 9.22 10.90
N ARG A 105 13.50 9.27 9.75
CA ARG A 105 13.26 10.52 9.03
C ARG A 105 11.89 11.06 9.39
N LEU A 106 11.82 12.35 9.69
CA LEU A 106 10.54 13.02 9.84
C LEU A 106 9.73 12.92 8.56
N PRO A 107 8.42 12.66 8.64
CA PRO A 107 7.56 12.60 7.47
C PRO A 107 7.51 13.97 6.77
N VAL A 108 7.50 13.95 5.46
CA VAL A 108 7.22 15.16 4.68
C VAL A 108 5.75 15.52 4.87
N VAL A 109 5.50 16.75 5.29
CA VAL A 109 4.18 17.33 5.47
C VAL A 109 4.07 18.56 4.58
N LEU A 110 2.96 18.67 3.83
CA LEU A 110 2.61 19.86 3.08
C LEU A 110 1.77 20.79 3.96
N THR A 111 1.91 22.10 3.78
CA THR A 111 0.98 23.08 4.35
C THR A 111 -0.40 22.95 3.71
N ARG A 112 -1.42 23.60 4.29
CA ARG A 112 -2.78 23.61 3.71
C ARG A 112 -2.79 24.22 2.30
N ASP A 113 -2.04 25.29 2.10
CA ASP A 113 -1.91 25.95 0.80
C ASP A 113 -1.18 25.07 -0.22
N GLU A 114 -0.06 24.42 0.18
CA GLU A 114 0.65 23.47 -0.68
C GLU A 114 -0.24 22.28 -1.08
N VAL A 115 -1.04 21.74 -0.14
CA VAL A 115 -2.04 20.71 -0.46
C VAL A 115 -3.05 21.23 -1.47
N SER A 116 -3.59 22.42 -1.25
CA SER A 116 -4.57 23.04 -2.16
C SER A 116 -3.99 23.20 -3.57
N LEU A 117 -2.78 23.73 -3.70
CA LEU A 117 -2.09 23.90 -4.98
C LEU A 117 -1.90 22.55 -5.70
N VAL A 118 -1.44 21.51 -5.00
CA VAL A 118 -1.27 20.16 -5.60
C VAL A 118 -2.61 19.60 -6.06
N LEU A 119 -3.66 19.70 -5.23
CA LEU A 119 -4.98 19.16 -5.56
C LEU A 119 -5.64 19.90 -6.74
N GLN A 120 -5.33 21.19 -6.95
CA GLN A 120 -5.78 21.96 -8.10
C GLN A 120 -5.07 21.57 -9.41
N ARG A 121 -3.86 21.02 -9.34
CA ARG A 121 -3.08 20.55 -10.50
C ARG A 121 -3.39 19.10 -10.90
N LEU A 122 -4.15 18.39 -10.07
CA LEU A 122 -4.66 17.07 -10.44
C LEU A 122 -5.94 17.20 -11.25
N GLU A 123 -6.13 16.33 -12.24
CA GLU A 123 -7.27 16.36 -13.15
C GLU A 123 -8.10 15.07 -13.11
N GLY A 124 -9.35 15.14 -13.53
CA GLY A 124 -10.24 14.01 -13.71
C GLY A 124 -10.33 13.11 -12.48
N VAL A 125 -10.24 11.81 -12.71
CA VAL A 125 -10.31 10.79 -11.65
C VAL A 125 -9.18 10.93 -10.62
N HIS A 126 -8.01 11.45 -11.03
CA HIS A 126 -6.88 11.65 -10.13
C HIS A 126 -7.15 12.83 -9.17
N ALA A 127 -7.83 13.89 -9.61
CA ALA A 127 -8.23 14.98 -8.74
C ALA A 127 -9.18 14.51 -7.64
N LEU A 128 -10.18 13.71 -8.00
CA LEU A 128 -11.12 13.14 -7.03
C LEU A 128 -10.43 12.19 -6.05
N LEU A 129 -9.57 11.29 -6.55
CA LEU A 129 -8.80 10.38 -5.71
C LEU A 129 -7.84 11.14 -4.78
N GLY A 130 -7.14 12.18 -5.26
CA GLY A 130 -6.25 13.00 -4.43
C GLY A 130 -7.00 13.68 -3.28
N ARG A 131 -8.15 14.28 -3.57
CA ARG A 131 -9.03 14.90 -2.56
C ARG A 131 -9.55 13.87 -1.56
N LEU A 132 -9.92 12.66 -2.02
CA LEU A 132 -10.37 11.57 -1.17
C LEU A 132 -9.24 11.13 -0.23
N LEU A 133 -8.02 10.90 -0.74
CA LEU A 133 -6.88 10.48 0.07
C LEU A 133 -6.53 11.51 1.15
N TYR A 134 -6.54 12.80 0.81
CA TYR A 134 -6.29 13.86 1.77
C TYR A 134 -7.46 14.02 2.76
N GLY A 135 -8.70 14.00 2.30
CA GLY A 135 -9.87 14.23 3.15
C GLY A 135 -10.22 13.08 4.10
N THR A 136 -9.70 11.88 3.85
CA THR A 136 -10.01 10.66 4.64
C THR A 136 -8.79 10.06 5.33
N GLY A 137 -7.59 10.50 4.99
CA GLY A 137 -6.35 9.89 5.45
C GLY A 137 -6.09 8.48 4.94
N MET A 138 -6.77 8.02 3.90
CA MET A 138 -6.55 6.70 3.29
C MET A 138 -5.15 6.52 2.73
N ARG A 139 -4.66 5.27 2.74
CA ARG A 139 -3.53 4.86 1.90
C ARG A 139 -3.97 4.77 0.44
N ILE A 140 -3.05 5.01 -0.51
CA ILE A 140 -3.36 4.93 -1.95
C ILE A 140 -4.06 3.62 -2.33
N MET A 141 -3.58 2.47 -1.82
CA MET A 141 -4.20 1.17 -2.13
C MET A 141 -5.59 1.00 -1.51
N GLU A 142 -5.87 1.65 -0.39
CA GLU A 142 -7.21 1.69 0.20
C GLU A 142 -8.15 2.52 -0.68
N GLY A 143 -7.70 3.69 -1.14
CA GLY A 143 -8.48 4.57 -2.02
C GLY A 143 -8.81 3.92 -3.37
N VAL A 144 -7.81 3.38 -4.08
CA VAL A 144 -8.06 2.75 -5.41
C VAL A 144 -8.89 1.46 -5.30
N ARG A 145 -8.85 0.77 -4.16
CA ARG A 145 -9.64 -0.45 -3.91
C ARG A 145 -11.02 -0.19 -3.31
N LEU A 146 -11.37 1.08 -3.09
CA LEU A 146 -12.68 1.44 -2.54
C LEU A 146 -13.81 0.88 -3.40
N ARG A 147 -14.79 0.24 -2.77
CA ARG A 147 -15.97 -0.33 -3.43
C ARG A 147 -17.19 0.56 -3.26
N VAL A 148 -18.12 0.47 -4.18
CA VAL A 148 -19.36 1.25 -4.16
C VAL A 148 -20.10 1.07 -2.82
N LYS A 149 -20.24 -0.15 -2.32
CA LYS A 149 -20.92 -0.46 -1.05
C LYS A 149 -20.24 0.08 0.21
N ASP A 150 -18.97 0.52 0.10
CA ASP A 150 -18.20 1.00 1.23
C ASP A 150 -18.26 2.53 1.37
N VAL A 151 -19.05 3.22 0.53
CA VAL A 151 -19.29 4.65 0.58
C VAL A 151 -20.68 4.93 1.17
N GLU A 152 -20.72 5.40 2.40
CA GLU A 152 -21.96 5.66 3.16
C GLU A 152 -22.34 7.15 3.10
N PHE A 153 -23.07 7.55 2.09
CA PHE A 153 -23.44 8.95 1.87
C PHE A 153 -24.32 9.52 2.98
N ALA A 154 -25.27 8.74 3.50
CA ALA A 154 -26.20 9.19 4.54
C ALA A 154 -25.49 9.48 5.87
N ARG A 155 -24.48 8.69 6.21
CA ARG A 155 -23.67 8.84 7.43
C ARG A 155 -22.43 9.67 7.22
N ARG A 156 -22.14 10.10 5.98
CA ARG A 156 -20.90 10.80 5.60
C ARG A 156 -19.64 10.04 6.04
N GLN A 157 -19.61 8.77 5.75
CA GLN A 157 -18.55 7.85 6.16
C GLN A 157 -18.06 7.01 5.00
N VAL A 158 -16.82 6.54 5.12
CA VAL A 158 -16.22 5.57 4.22
C VAL A 158 -15.71 4.40 5.04
N VAL A 159 -16.13 3.18 4.68
CA VAL A 159 -15.63 1.95 5.28
C VAL A 159 -14.36 1.53 4.55
N ILE A 160 -13.25 1.50 5.24
CA ILE A 160 -11.96 1.10 4.68
C ILE A 160 -11.70 -0.33 5.11
N ARG A 161 -11.76 -1.24 4.13
CA ARG A 161 -11.59 -2.68 4.37
C ARG A 161 -10.16 -3.12 4.16
N ASP A 162 -9.79 -4.23 4.82
CA ASP A 162 -8.46 -4.87 4.70
C ASP A 162 -7.31 -3.89 4.88
N GLY A 163 -7.42 -2.98 5.83
CA GLY A 163 -6.34 -2.09 6.23
C GLY A 163 -5.10 -2.88 6.66
N LYS A 164 -3.99 -2.19 6.98
CA LYS A 164 -2.78 -2.85 7.49
C LYS A 164 -3.12 -3.70 8.71
N GLY A 165 -2.91 -5.03 8.60
CA GLY A 165 -3.27 -6.01 9.63
C GLY A 165 -4.70 -6.55 9.52
N GLN A 166 -5.34 -6.46 8.35
CA GLN A 166 -6.69 -6.99 8.06
C GLN A 166 -7.79 -6.44 8.97
N LYS A 167 -7.64 -5.19 9.44
CA LYS A 167 -8.64 -4.52 10.27
C LYS A 167 -9.41 -3.50 9.44
N ASP A 168 -10.73 -3.60 9.47
CA ASP A 168 -11.62 -2.60 8.91
C ASP A 168 -11.64 -1.36 9.83
N ARG A 169 -11.85 -0.20 9.23
CA ARG A 169 -12.06 1.06 9.95
C ARG A 169 -13.02 1.97 9.21
N ILE A 170 -13.58 2.90 9.91
CA ILE A 170 -14.41 3.97 9.35
C ILE A 170 -13.60 5.26 9.33
N SER A 171 -13.74 6.03 8.26
CA SER A 171 -13.21 7.39 8.17
C SER A 171 -14.31 8.35 7.70
N VAL A 172 -14.09 9.65 7.94
CA VAL A 172 -15.01 10.71 7.54
C VAL A 172 -15.06 10.83 6.01
N LEU A 173 -16.22 11.15 5.47
CA LEU A 173 -16.39 11.51 4.07
C LEU A 173 -16.69 13.02 4.00
N PRO A 174 -15.76 13.86 3.50
CA PRO A 174 -15.96 15.30 3.42
C PRO A 174 -17.16 15.68 2.54
N ASP A 175 -17.91 16.69 2.95
CA ASP A 175 -19.11 17.17 2.24
C ASP A 175 -18.82 17.53 0.78
N GLY A 176 -17.70 18.18 0.52
CA GLY A 176 -17.29 18.56 -0.85
C GLY A 176 -17.02 17.37 -1.78
N LEU A 177 -16.96 16.14 -1.25
CA LEU A 177 -16.78 14.91 -2.04
C LEU A 177 -18.08 14.16 -2.32
N LEU A 178 -19.18 14.50 -1.66
CA LEU A 178 -20.45 13.76 -1.79
C LEU A 178 -20.94 13.73 -3.25
N ARG A 179 -21.06 14.90 -3.88
CA ARG A 179 -21.52 15.01 -5.27
C ARG A 179 -20.50 14.43 -6.27
N PRO A 180 -19.19 14.78 -6.22
CA PRO A 180 -18.20 14.19 -7.12
C PRO A 180 -18.11 12.67 -7.04
N LEU A 181 -18.23 12.07 -5.84
CA LEU A 181 -18.20 10.63 -5.69
C LEU A 181 -19.46 9.95 -6.22
N ARG A 182 -20.65 10.57 -6.10
CA ARG A 182 -21.88 10.04 -6.73
C ARG A 182 -21.70 9.94 -8.24
N VAL A 183 -21.25 11.02 -8.88
CA VAL A 183 -20.99 11.05 -10.33
C VAL A 183 -19.94 9.98 -10.72
N GLN A 184 -18.88 9.85 -9.95
CA GLN A 184 -17.85 8.83 -10.21
C GLN A 184 -18.39 7.41 -10.08
N ILE A 185 -19.25 7.14 -9.10
CA ILE A 185 -19.91 5.84 -8.92
C ILE A 185 -20.84 5.55 -10.09
N GLU A 186 -21.65 6.53 -10.52
CA GLU A 186 -22.51 6.37 -11.70
C GLU A 186 -21.72 6.02 -12.95
N GLN A 187 -20.59 6.69 -13.21
CA GLN A 187 -19.68 6.38 -14.32
C GLN A 187 -19.06 4.98 -14.19
N ALA A 188 -18.65 4.60 -12.98
CA ALA A 188 -18.11 3.27 -12.72
C ALA A 188 -19.15 2.16 -12.97
N LEU A 189 -20.40 2.39 -12.55
CA LEU A 189 -21.50 1.45 -12.78
C LEU A 189 -21.95 1.41 -14.25
N ALA A 190 -21.90 2.52 -14.98
CA ALA A 190 -22.13 2.53 -16.42
C ALA A 190 -21.08 1.69 -17.15
N THR A 191 -19.80 1.83 -16.76
CA THR A 191 -18.70 0.99 -17.29
C THR A 191 -18.92 -0.48 -16.97
N HIS A 192 -19.33 -0.78 -15.72
CA HIS A 192 -19.67 -2.14 -15.31
C HIS A 192 -20.82 -2.73 -16.13
N GLY A 193 -21.86 -1.95 -16.44
CA GLY A 193 -22.95 -2.37 -17.31
C GLY A 193 -22.49 -2.73 -18.73
N GLN A 194 -21.50 -2.00 -19.27
CA GLN A 194 -20.86 -2.34 -20.55
C GLN A 194 -20.06 -3.66 -20.44
N ASP A 195 -19.30 -3.84 -19.37
CA ASP A 195 -18.54 -5.05 -19.13
C ASP A 195 -19.45 -6.29 -18.95
N LEU A 196 -20.59 -6.13 -18.27
CA LEU A 196 -21.60 -7.20 -18.14
C LEU A 196 -22.15 -7.65 -19.50
N ARG A 197 -22.54 -6.69 -20.36
CA ARG A 197 -23.01 -7.01 -21.73
C ARG A 197 -21.94 -7.70 -22.57
N ALA A 198 -20.66 -7.42 -22.31
CA ALA A 198 -19.54 -8.06 -22.98
C ALA A 198 -19.08 -9.38 -22.33
N GLY A 199 -19.80 -9.88 -21.30
CA GLY A 199 -19.46 -11.14 -20.61
C GLY A 199 -18.30 -11.02 -19.60
N HIS A 200 -17.87 -9.83 -19.23
CA HIS A 200 -16.70 -9.56 -18.40
C HIS A 200 -16.99 -8.78 -17.10
N GLY A 201 -18.23 -8.77 -16.64
CA GLY A 201 -18.68 -7.99 -15.48
C GLY A 201 -18.24 -8.50 -14.11
N ASN A 202 -17.46 -9.58 -14.03
CA ASN A 202 -16.99 -10.12 -12.76
C ASN A 202 -15.82 -9.31 -12.21
N VAL A 203 -15.99 -8.73 -11.01
CA VAL A 203 -14.89 -8.12 -10.25
C VAL A 203 -14.17 -9.17 -9.40
N TRP A 204 -12.89 -8.95 -9.11
CA TRP A 204 -12.17 -9.80 -8.16
C TRP A 204 -12.76 -9.66 -6.74
N LEU A 205 -13.04 -10.78 -6.10
CA LEU A 205 -13.47 -10.84 -4.70
C LEU A 205 -12.35 -11.42 -3.82
N PRO A 206 -12.18 -10.91 -2.58
CA PRO A 206 -11.16 -11.43 -1.68
C PRO A 206 -11.53 -12.83 -1.15
N HIS A 207 -10.51 -13.70 -1.07
CA HIS A 207 -10.58 -15.01 -0.44
C HIS A 207 -11.76 -15.89 -0.89
N ALA A 208 -12.48 -16.48 0.09
CA ALA A 208 -13.59 -17.39 -0.15
C ALA A 208 -14.92 -16.68 -0.49
N LEU A 209 -14.95 -15.36 -0.59
CA LEU A 209 -16.20 -14.63 -0.84
C LEU A 209 -16.84 -14.99 -2.19
N ALA A 210 -16.03 -15.30 -3.20
CA ALA A 210 -16.53 -15.77 -4.49
C ALA A 210 -17.30 -17.11 -4.38
N CYS A 211 -16.88 -18.00 -3.45
CA CYS A 211 -17.57 -19.26 -3.19
C CYS A 211 -18.82 -19.04 -2.32
N LYS A 212 -18.70 -18.19 -1.28
CA LYS A 212 -19.80 -17.92 -0.34
C LYS A 212 -20.93 -17.10 -0.99
N TYR A 213 -20.58 -16.18 -1.87
CA TYR A 213 -21.50 -15.27 -2.57
C TYR A 213 -21.23 -15.28 -4.07
N PRO A 214 -21.67 -16.32 -4.82
CA PRO A 214 -21.31 -16.50 -6.23
C PRO A 214 -21.70 -15.33 -7.15
N ARG A 215 -22.81 -14.62 -6.81
CA ARG A 215 -23.30 -13.47 -7.58
C ARG A 215 -22.64 -12.16 -7.22
N ALA A 216 -21.96 -12.07 -6.08
CA ALA A 216 -21.38 -10.82 -5.58
C ALA A 216 -20.36 -10.21 -6.55
N ALA A 217 -19.66 -11.03 -7.34
CA ALA A 217 -18.70 -10.55 -8.32
C ALA A 217 -19.33 -9.65 -9.42
N THR A 218 -20.61 -9.83 -9.71
CA THR A 218 -21.36 -9.06 -10.72
C THR A 218 -22.26 -7.99 -10.10
N GLU A 219 -22.41 -7.97 -8.80
CA GLU A 219 -23.25 -6.98 -8.12
C GLU A 219 -22.63 -5.58 -8.15
N PRO A 220 -23.44 -4.51 -8.37
CA PRO A 220 -22.98 -3.12 -8.39
C PRO A 220 -22.21 -2.70 -7.14
N GLY A 221 -22.65 -3.12 -5.96
CA GLY A 221 -22.04 -2.77 -4.68
C GLY A 221 -20.59 -3.24 -4.54
N TRP A 222 -20.19 -4.31 -5.22
CA TRP A 222 -18.84 -4.86 -5.16
C TRP A 222 -17.88 -4.25 -6.18
N GLN A 223 -18.38 -3.43 -7.11
CA GLN A 223 -17.53 -2.80 -8.10
C GLN A 223 -16.64 -1.73 -7.47
N TYR A 224 -15.47 -1.49 -8.10
CA TYR A 224 -14.57 -0.43 -7.65
C TYR A 224 -15.13 0.95 -7.99
N VAL A 225 -15.01 1.91 -7.07
CA VAL A 225 -15.34 3.32 -7.32
C VAL A 225 -14.38 3.91 -8.39
N PHE A 226 -13.15 3.44 -8.41
CA PHE A 226 -12.12 3.85 -9.36
C PHE A 226 -11.70 2.65 -10.23
N PRO A 227 -12.49 2.26 -11.23
CA PRO A 227 -12.13 1.16 -12.12
C PRO A 227 -10.96 1.55 -13.02
N ALA A 228 -10.17 0.55 -13.42
CA ALA A 228 -9.15 0.74 -14.45
C ALA A 228 -9.78 1.10 -15.80
N PRO A 229 -9.10 1.89 -16.66
CA PRO A 229 -9.65 2.23 -17.98
C PRO A 229 -9.81 1.01 -18.89
N TYR A 230 -9.00 -0.03 -18.70
CA TYR A 230 -9.00 -1.24 -19.51
C TYR A 230 -9.20 -2.49 -18.66
N ARG A 231 -9.77 -3.54 -19.26
CA ARG A 231 -9.79 -4.89 -18.70
C ARG A 231 -8.39 -5.51 -18.79
N SER A 232 -8.08 -6.40 -17.87
CA SER A 232 -6.81 -7.14 -17.85
C SER A 232 -7.02 -8.57 -17.39
N VAL A 233 -6.06 -9.44 -17.74
CA VAL A 233 -6.04 -10.81 -17.26
C VAL A 233 -5.57 -10.81 -15.81
N ASP A 234 -6.37 -11.40 -14.92
CA ASP A 234 -5.96 -11.61 -13.52
C ASP A 234 -4.82 -12.63 -13.47
N PRO A 235 -3.65 -12.29 -12.93
CA PRO A 235 -2.45 -13.14 -13.00
C PRO A 235 -2.54 -14.43 -12.17
N ARG A 236 -3.53 -14.54 -11.27
CA ARG A 236 -3.73 -15.74 -10.44
C ARG A 236 -4.79 -16.67 -10.99
N SER A 237 -5.88 -16.12 -11.55
CA SER A 237 -7.01 -16.90 -12.05
C SER A 237 -7.07 -17.03 -13.57
N GLY A 238 -6.32 -16.21 -14.33
CA GLY A 238 -6.42 -16.16 -15.79
C GLY A 238 -7.69 -15.49 -16.31
N ILE A 239 -8.61 -15.06 -15.45
CA ILE A 239 -9.89 -14.49 -15.84
C ILE A 239 -9.70 -13.04 -16.28
N VAL A 240 -10.29 -12.69 -17.44
CA VAL A 240 -10.35 -11.30 -17.92
C VAL A 240 -11.38 -10.53 -17.11
N ARG A 241 -10.95 -9.46 -16.47
CA ARG A 241 -11.83 -8.59 -15.65
C ARG A 241 -11.34 -7.16 -15.59
N ARG A 242 -12.19 -6.23 -15.17
CA ARG A 242 -11.78 -4.87 -14.88
C ARG A 242 -11.31 -4.79 -13.42
N HIS A 243 -10.07 -4.37 -13.23
CA HIS A 243 -9.49 -4.16 -11.92
C HIS A 243 -9.69 -2.70 -11.46
N HIS A 244 -9.17 -2.34 -10.29
CA HIS A 244 -9.12 -0.94 -9.85
C HIS A 244 -8.05 -0.16 -10.62
N LEU A 245 -8.15 1.18 -10.57
CA LEU A 245 -7.12 2.09 -11.08
C LEU A 245 -5.73 1.72 -10.55
N GLY A 246 -4.74 1.72 -11.42
CA GLY A 246 -3.36 1.41 -11.02
C GLY A 246 -2.76 2.51 -10.13
N ASP A 247 -2.19 2.14 -9.00
CA ASP A 247 -1.55 3.07 -8.06
C ASP A 247 -0.41 3.86 -8.70
N GLN A 248 0.31 3.26 -9.65
CA GLN A 248 1.39 3.92 -10.38
C GLN A 248 0.91 5.08 -11.26
N ALA A 249 -0.32 4.98 -11.83
CA ALA A 249 -0.91 6.08 -12.61
C ALA A 249 -1.12 7.31 -11.72
N PHE A 250 -1.74 7.13 -10.56
CA PHE A 250 -1.90 8.19 -9.59
C PHE A 250 -0.56 8.72 -9.05
N GLN A 251 0.42 7.85 -8.79
CA GLN A 251 1.74 8.28 -8.34
C GLN A 251 2.46 9.16 -9.39
N ARG A 252 2.28 8.87 -10.70
CA ARG A 252 2.80 9.71 -11.77
C ARG A 252 2.10 11.08 -11.82
N ALA A 253 0.75 11.07 -11.79
CA ALA A 253 -0.05 12.29 -11.76
C ALA A 253 0.30 13.18 -10.55
N MET A 254 0.44 12.58 -9.36
CA MET A 254 0.83 13.30 -8.14
C MET A 254 2.22 13.93 -8.27
N ARG A 255 3.21 13.21 -8.81
CA ARG A 255 4.55 13.76 -9.02
C ARG A 255 4.55 14.92 -10.01
N GLN A 256 3.73 14.85 -11.06
CA GLN A 256 3.55 15.95 -11.99
C GLN A 256 2.90 17.15 -11.30
N ALA A 257 1.80 16.95 -10.60
CA ALA A 257 1.08 18.00 -9.88
C ALA A 257 1.97 18.74 -8.85
N VAL A 258 2.84 18.02 -8.15
CA VAL A 258 3.81 18.60 -7.20
C VAL A 258 4.82 19.50 -7.93
N ARG A 259 5.33 19.08 -9.09
CA ARG A 259 6.24 19.91 -9.91
C ARG A 259 5.54 21.15 -10.44
N ASP A 260 4.34 20.98 -10.99
CA ASP A 260 3.55 22.08 -11.58
C ASP A 260 3.06 23.10 -10.53
N ALA A 261 2.98 22.66 -9.27
CA ALA A 261 2.71 23.51 -8.12
C ALA A 261 3.97 24.24 -7.60
N GLY A 262 5.15 24.01 -8.17
CA GLY A 262 6.41 24.62 -7.72
C GLY A 262 6.88 24.15 -6.34
N ILE A 263 6.41 22.99 -5.85
CA ILE A 263 6.71 22.51 -4.52
C ILE A 263 8.02 21.71 -4.54
N VAL A 264 9.01 22.15 -3.77
CA VAL A 264 10.34 21.52 -3.66
C VAL A 264 10.29 20.26 -2.78
N LYS A 265 9.36 20.18 -1.84
CA LYS A 265 9.21 19.01 -0.95
C LYS A 265 8.93 17.73 -1.74
N PRO A 266 9.61 16.59 -1.45
CA PRO A 266 9.40 15.32 -2.15
C PRO A 266 8.05 14.69 -1.76
N ALA A 267 6.95 15.31 -2.22
CA ALA A 267 5.61 14.88 -1.88
C ALA A 267 5.16 13.67 -2.73
N THR A 268 4.49 12.75 -2.05
CA THR A 268 3.97 11.49 -2.60
C THR A 268 2.52 11.30 -2.15
N PRO A 269 1.77 10.31 -2.66
CA PRO A 269 0.43 10.01 -2.13
C PRO A 269 0.41 9.76 -0.61
N ARG A 270 1.51 9.23 -0.05
CA ARG A 270 1.65 9.06 1.39
C ARG A 270 1.72 10.40 2.13
N THR A 271 2.28 11.41 1.50
CA THR A 271 2.37 12.77 2.04
C THR A 271 1.00 13.38 2.27
N LEU A 272 0.00 13.13 1.41
CA LEU A 272 -1.38 13.58 1.63
C LEU A 272 -1.94 13.03 2.95
N ARG A 273 -1.70 11.76 3.25
CA ARG A 273 -2.11 11.14 4.52
C ARG A 273 -1.32 11.70 5.71
N HIS A 274 -0.02 11.99 5.55
CA HIS A 274 0.76 12.63 6.60
C HIS A 274 0.24 14.04 6.89
N SER A 275 -0.05 14.81 5.83
CA SER A 275 -0.63 16.15 5.96
C SER A 275 -2.02 16.12 6.59
N PHE A 276 -2.90 15.15 6.23
CA PHE A 276 -4.19 14.95 6.90
C PHE A 276 -4.02 14.77 8.41
N ALA A 277 -3.15 13.82 8.82
CA ALA A 277 -2.91 13.55 10.23
C ALA A 277 -2.39 14.77 10.99
N THR A 278 -1.41 15.45 10.41
CA THR A 278 -0.80 16.65 10.97
C THR A 278 -1.82 17.78 11.10
N HIS A 279 -2.61 18.04 10.06
CA HIS A 279 -3.61 19.12 10.05
C HIS A 279 -4.77 18.86 10.99
N LEU A 280 -5.12 17.60 11.29
CA LEU A 280 -6.08 17.29 12.36
C LEU A 280 -5.50 17.60 13.74
N LEU A 281 -4.25 17.21 14.00
CA LEU A 281 -3.59 17.53 15.26
C LEU A 281 -3.42 19.05 15.45
N ASP A 282 -3.04 19.77 14.37
CA ASP A 282 -2.97 21.25 14.38
C ASP A 282 -4.34 21.90 14.67
N ALA A 283 -5.42 21.26 14.22
CA ALA A 283 -6.79 21.70 14.50
C ALA A 283 -7.28 21.34 15.90
N GLY A 284 -6.46 20.68 16.74
CA GLY A 284 -6.76 20.36 18.12
C GLY A 284 -7.44 19.01 18.35
N TYR A 285 -7.57 18.17 17.29
CA TYR A 285 -8.06 16.80 17.50
C TYR A 285 -7.04 15.97 18.28
N ASP A 286 -7.53 15.11 19.16
CA ASP A 286 -6.65 14.26 19.98
C ASP A 286 -5.98 13.16 19.16
N ILE A 287 -4.85 12.66 19.66
CA ILE A 287 -4.02 11.69 18.95
C ILE A 287 -4.71 10.33 18.80
N ARG A 288 -5.62 9.95 19.69
CA ARG A 288 -6.37 8.68 19.61
C ARG A 288 -7.36 8.73 18.47
N THR A 289 -8.12 9.82 18.35
CA THR A 289 -9.00 10.04 17.19
C THR A 289 -8.22 9.95 15.87
N VAL A 290 -7.05 10.60 15.78
CA VAL A 290 -6.21 10.53 14.58
C VAL A 290 -5.68 9.12 14.35
N GLN A 291 -5.30 8.39 15.42
CA GLN A 291 -4.86 7.00 15.34
C GLN A 291 -5.96 6.08 14.75
N GLU A 292 -7.19 6.23 15.22
CA GLU A 292 -8.35 5.45 14.77
C GLU A 292 -8.67 5.72 13.30
N LEU A 293 -8.79 7.00 12.91
CA LEU A 293 -9.02 7.40 11.52
C LEU A 293 -7.95 6.86 10.57
N LEU A 294 -6.69 6.84 11.01
CA LEU A 294 -5.58 6.30 10.23
C LEU A 294 -5.51 4.76 10.26
N GLY A 295 -6.11 4.10 11.25
CA GLY A 295 -5.99 2.66 11.46
C GLY A 295 -4.56 2.24 11.79
N HIS A 296 -3.91 2.94 12.72
CA HIS A 296 -2.62 2.55 13.25
C HIS A 296 -2.82 1.60 14.44
N SER A 297 -2.30 0.38 14.32
CA SER A 297 -2.37 -0.62 15.40
C SER A 297 -1.54 -0.23 16.62
N ASN A 298 -0.50 0.59 16.44
CA ASN A 298 0.36 1.09 17.51
C ASN A 298 0.36 2.62 17.48
N VAL A 299 0.13 3.22 18.64
CA VAL A 299 0.15 4.69 18.82
C VAL A 299 1.50 5.28 18.45
N SER A 300 2.61 4.55 18.64
CA SER A 300 3.95 5.00 18.25
C SER A 300 4.05 5.38 16.77
N THR A 301 3.22 4.76 15.92
CA THR A 301 3.14 5.12 14.49
C THR A 301 2.44 6.47 14.30
N THR A 302 1.56 6.89 15.21
CA THR A 302 0.88 8.18 15.15
C THR A 302 1.72 9.24 15.87
N MET A 303 2.51 8.85 16.87
CA MET A 303 3.43 9.74 17.57
C MET A 303 4.46 10.43 16.66
N ILE A 304 4.75 9.87 15.49
CA ILE A 304 5.61 10.55 14.51
C ILE A 304 5.07 11.92 14.04
N TYR A 305 3.78 12.19 14.25
CA TYR A 305 3.16 13.47 13.91
C TYR A 305 3.20 14.49 15.08
N THR A 306 3.53 14.05 16.28
CA THR A 306 3.55 14.93 17.45
C THR A 306 4.70 15.95 17.44
N HIS A 307 5.70 15.76 16.55
CA HIS A 307 6.70 16.79 16.31
C HIS A 307 6.08 18.12 15.84
N VAL A 308 4.87 18.08 15.28
CA VAL A 308 4.10 19.27 14.90
C VAL A 308 3.46 19.92 16.13
N LEU A 309 2.95 19.09 17.05
CA LEU A 309 2.43 19.58 18.35
C LEU A 309 3.56 20.16 19.22
N ASN A 310 4.76 19.56 19.10
CA ASN A 310 6.01 19.99 19.72
C ASN A 310 6.75 21.08 18.91
N ARG A 311 6.14 21.64 17.87
CA ARG A 311 6.46 23.01 17.57
C ARG A 311 6.18 23.73 18.88
N GLY A 312 7.24 24.05 19.57
CA GLY A 312 7.21 24.83 20.76
C GLY A 312 6.11 25.86 20.76
N GLY A 313 5.20 25.64 19.92
CA GLY A 313 4.22 26.46 19.32
C GLY A 313 2.98 26.70 20.08
N ARG A 314 2.73 26.05 21.12
CA ARG A 314 1.80 26.61 22.10
C ARG A 314 2.52 27.23 23.30
N GLY A 315 3.81 27.45 23.22
CA GLY A 315 4.51 28.01 24.36
C GLY A 315 5.95 28.49 24.15
N VAL A 316 6.62 28.06 23.07
CA VAL A 316 7.99 28.53 22.85
C VAL A 316 8.03 29.55 21.72
N VAL A 317 8.05 30.79 22.09
CA VAL A 317 8.42 31.91 21.21
C VAL A 317 9.93 31.88 21.04
N SER A 318 10.42 32.00 19.82
CA SER A 318 11.87 32.08 19.61
C SER A 318 12.48 33.21 20.42
N PRO A 319 13.64 33.00 21.03
CA PRO A 319 14.34 34.13 21.67
C PRO A 319 14.56 35.31 20.71
N LEU A 320 14.72 35.03 19.41
CA LEU A 320 14.85 36.05 18.36
C LEU A 320 13.58 36.90 18.22
N ASP A 321 12.41 36.29 18.37
CA ASP A 321 11.12 36.99 18.27
C ASP A 321 10.80 37.86 19.53
N ARG A 322 11.69 37.82 20.52
CA ARG A 322 11.60 38.60 21.76
C ARG A 322 12.68 39.70 21.86
N LEU A 323 13.55 39.81 20.86
CA LEU A 323 14.49 40.89 20.70
C LEU A 323 13.84 42.13 20.05
#